data_387ef9746870845cd5bff135c08a9740
#
_entry.id   387ef9746870845cd5bff135c08a9740
#
_cell.length_a   1.000
_cell.length_b   1.000
_cell.length_c   1.000
_cell.angle_alpha   90.00
_cell.angle_beta   90.00
_cell.angle_gamma   90.00
#
_symmetry.space_group_name_H-M   'P 1'
#
loop_
_entity.id
_entity.type
_entity.pdbx_description
1 polymer ?
#
loop_
_entity_poly.entity_id
_entity_poly.type
_entity_poly.pdbx_seq_one_letter_code
_entity_poly.pdbx_strand_id
1 'polypeptide(L)'
;SALIVNTAAHNTAFGNDALTANTTGTQNTAVGSAALDANTTASNVTGVGYGALGANTTGASNAAFGSFSLDANTTGGSNTAVGHNALTGNTTASNNVAVGKGAMELNTTGTENVAVGMNSLDANTTGNYNTAIGTTALSANTTASNNTAVGTSALLANTTGASNVAVGTAALDANTTASYNVGVGAAALGSNTTGQYNTGVGYNAGRVHTTGAENAFIGASAGYSSTTGGYNTLIGVNSGVLQTTANYNTAVGHGALYTNTADANTAVGRSALYANTTGTQNTAVGSLALDSTTTASYNTAIGYQSMEANTTGASNTALGRNSLASNTTASNNVALGYAALEANTTGTANTAVGFSALDANTTASNNDAFGYR
;
A
#
# COMPACT_ATOMS: atom_id res chain seq x y z
N SER A 1 28.68 -31.79 31.37
CA SER A 1 27.82 -32.12 32.53
C SER A 1 26.53 -31.32 32.44
N ALA A 2 25.41 -31.91 32.83
CA ALA A 2 24.14 -31.16 32.94
C ALA A 2 23.85 -30.91 34.42
N LEU A 3 23.23 -29.78 34.76
CA LEU A 3 22.71 -29.42 36.09
C LEU A 3 23.78 -29.51 37.25
N ILE A 4 24.94 -28.89 37.11
CA ILE A 4 26.03 -29.01 38.07
C ILE A 4 25.74 -28.30 39.42
N VAL A 5 25.03 -27.15 39.43
CA VAL A 5 24.83 -26.30 40.61
C VAL A 5 23.35 -26.12 40.96
N ASN A 6 22.45 -26.81 40.28
CA ASN A 6 20.99 -26.62 40.40
C ASN A 6 20.44 -27.04 41.78
N THR A 7 19.84 -26.12 42.49
CA THR A 7 19.11 -26.36 43.73
C THR A 7 17.60 -26.27 43.57
N ALA A 8 17.11 -25.89 42.41
CA ALA A 8 15.71 -25.64 42.10
C ALA A 8 14.97 -26.85 41.52
N ALA A 9 13.66 -26.92 41.73
CA ALA A 9 12.81 -28.04 41.33
C ALA A 9 12.29 -27.90 39.87
N HIS A 10 11.85 -29.03 39.32
CA HIS A 10 11.15 -29.11 38.02
C HIS A 10 11.97 -28.67 36.79
N ASN A 11 13.27 -28.86 36.79
CA ASN A 11 14.14 -28.59 35.65
C ASN A 11 14.48 -29.87 34.89
N THR A 12 14.51 -29.84 33.57
CA THR A 12 14.94 -30.92 32.69
C THR A 12 16.17 -30.48 31.90
N ALA A 13 17.26 -31.21 31.93
CA ALA A 13 18.45 -30.91 31.16
C ALA A 13 19.00 -32.18 30.50
N PHE A 14 19.20 -32.12 29.18
CA PHE A 14 19.78 -33.21 28.38
C PHE A 14 20.76 -32.64 27.35
N GLY A 15 22.04 -32.92 27.55
CA GLY A 15 23.13 -32.46 26.68
C GLY A 15 24.37 -32.04 27.47
N ASN A 16 25.50 -31.89 26.78
CA ASN A 16 26.71 -31.37 27.42
C ASN A 16 26.52 -29.92 27.79
N ASP A 17 26.81 -29.55 29.03
CA ASP A 17 26.67 -28.21 29.60
C ASP A 17 25.26 -27.60 29.55
N ALA A 18 24.23 -28.44 29.39
CA ALA A 18 22.84 -27.98 29.46
C ALA A 18 22.49 -27.52 30.88
N LEU A 19 22.02 -26.28 31.06
CA LEU A 19 21.52 -25.67 32.29
C LEU A 19 22.56 -25.69 33.45
N THR A 20 23.85 -25.55 33.13
CA THR A 20 24.92 -25.74 34.13
C THR A 20 25.02 -24.66 35.15
N ALA A 21 24.72 -23.40 34.85
CA ALA A 21 24.80 -22.26 35.75
C ALA A 21 23.50 -22.05 36.60
N ASN A 22 22.46 -22.86 36.39
CA ASN A 22 21.18 -22.64 37.06
C ASN A 22 21.30 -22.79 38.60
N THR A 23 20.85 -21.79 39.32
CA THR A 23 20.83 -21.80 40.79
C THR A 23 19.43 -21.92 41.33
N THR A 24 18.55 -20.96 41.06
CA THR A 24 17.19 -20.89 41.63
C THR A 24 16.06 -20.92 40.58
N GLY A 25 16.38 -20.90 39.30
CA GLY A 25 15.39 -20.96 38.23
C GLY A 25 14.64 -22.29 38.21
N THR A 26 13.32 -22.26 38.11
CA THR A 26 12.43 -23.42 38.11
C THR A 26 11.70 -23.62 36.79
N GLN A 27 11.23 -24.86 36.55
CA GLN A 27 10.39 -25.18 35.38
C GLN A 27 11.08 -24.90 34.04
N ASN A 28 12.39 -25.13 33.98
CA ASN A 28 13.17 -24.95 32.75
C ASN A 28 13.39 -26.27 32.03
N THR A 29 13.38 -26.24 30.71
CA THR A 29 13.71 -27.38 29.83
C THR A 29 14.87 -27.02 28.94
N ALA A 30 16.00 -27.70 29.05
CA ALA A 30 17.19 -27.54 28.23
C ALA A 30 17.57 -28.85 27.53
N VAL A 31 17.49 -28.88 26.20
CA VAL A 31 17.83 -30.05 25.41
C VAL A 31 18.80 -29.66 24.30
N GLY A 32 20.05 -30.08 24.41
CA GLY A 32 21.12 -29.74 23.47
C GLY A 32 22.39 -29.34 24.21
N SER A 33 23.56 -29.44 23.52
CA SER A 33 24.82 -28.95 24.08
C SER A 33 24.76 -27.42 24.25
N ALA A 34 25.17 -26.91 25.42
CA ALA A 34 25.15 -25.51 25.80
C ALA A 34 23.75 -24.85 25.73
N ALA A 35 22.66 -25.63 25.79
CA ALA A 35 21.31 -25.07 25.93
C ALA A 35 21.13 -24.50 27.32
N LEU A 36 20.72 -23.20 27.43
CA LEU A 36 20.51 -22.50 28.72
C LEU A 36 21.71 -22.58 29.69
N ASP A 37 22.94 -22.65 29.15
CA ASP A 37 24.12 -22.87 30.00
C ASP A 37 24.41 -21.70 30.96
N ALA A 38 24.15 -20.46 30.58
CA ALA A 38 24.31 -19.28 31.41
C ALA A 38 23.07 -18.96 32.32
N ASN A 39 21.99 -19.73 32.24
CA ASN A 39 20.77 -19.45 33.02
C ASN A 39 21.04 -19.54 34.52
N THR A 40 20.74 -18.49 35.28
CA THR A 40 20.96 -18.47 36.74
C THR A 40 19.66 -18.55 37.50
N THR A 41 18.73 -17.63 37.28
CA THR A 41 17.51 -17.46 38.09
C THR A 41 16.22 -17.46 37.25
N ALA A 42 16.32 -17.43 35.90
CA ALA A 42 15.12 -17.42 35.06
C ALA A 42 14.31 -18.72 35.19
N SER A 43 12.99 -18.56 35.14
CA SER A 43 12.02 -19.65 35.24
C SER A 43 11.11 -19.72 34.03
N ASN A 44 10.47 -20.88 33.79
CA ASN A 44 9.56 -21.12 32.68
C ASN A 44 10.25 -20.96 31.31
N VAL A 45 11.48 -21.36 31.19
CA VAL A 45 12.28 -21.22 29.96
C VAL A 45 12.45 -22.57 29.26
N THR A 46 12.23 -22.59 27.96
CA THR A 46 12.48 -23.79 27.12
C THR A 46 13.53 -23.48 26.07
N GLY A 47 14.65 -24.19 26.10
CA GLY A 47 15.72 -24.12 25.10
C GLY A 47 15.99 -25.51 24.51
N VAL A 48 15.70 -25.69 23.22
CA VAL A 48 15.93 -26.95 22.51
C VAL A 48 16.78 -26.70 21.26
N GLY A 49 18.00 -27.14 21.27
CA GLY A 49 18.96 -26.95 20.19
C GLY A 49 20.37 -26.65 20.74
N TYR A 50 21.39 -26.75 19.90
CA TYR A 50 22.73 -26.34 20.24
C TYR A 50 22.80 -24.84 20.52
N GLY A 51 23.27 -24.41 21.69
CA GLY A 51 23.37 -23.01 22.08
C GLY A 51 22.02 -22.26 22.20
N ALA A 52 20.88 -22.95 22.22
CA ALA A 52 19.59 -22.30 22.38
C ALA A 52 19.53 -21.58 23.72
N LEU A 53 19.27 -20.23 23.72
CA LEU A 53 19.29 -19.39 24.91
C LEU A 53 20.60 -19.46 25.72
N GLY A 54 21.74 -19.64 25.02
CA GLY A 54 23.04 -19.84 25.68
C GLY A 54 23.43 -18.74 26.65
N ALA A 55 23.23 -17.48 26.30
CA ALA A 55 23.57 -16.33 27.16
C ALA A 55 22.45 -15.92 28.14
N ASN A 56 21.29 -16.60 28.19
CA ASN A 56 20.17 -16.19 29.03
C ASN A 56 20.51 -16.28 30.51
N THR A 57 20.38 -15.20 31.25
CA THR A 57 20.68 -15.18 32.70
C THR A 57 19.42 -15.10 33.54
N THR A 58 18.60 -14.09 33.32
CA THR A 58 17.39 -13.78 34.13
C THR A 58 16.11 -13.64 33.29
N GLY A 59 16.20 -13.73 31.96
CA GLY A 59 15.04 -13.59 31.05
C GLY A 59 14.08 -14.78 31.18
N ALA A 60 12.90 -14.55 31.75
CA ALA A 60 11.91 -15.59 32.02
C ALA A 60 10.91 -15.79 30.87
N SER A 61 10.24 -16.94 30.85
CA SER A 61 9.13 -17.24 29.93
C SER A 61 9.53 -17.22 28.43
N ASN A 62 10.77 -17.54 28.12
CA ASN A 62 11.25 -17.65 26.74
C ASN A 62 11.10 -19.07 26.21
N ALA A 63 10.76 -19.22 24.94
CA ALA A 63 10.72 -20.50 24.23
C ALA A 63 11.61 -20.43 22.97
N ALA A 64 12.67 -21.24 22.93
CA ALA A 64 13.62 -21.30 21.83
C ALA A 64 13.77 -22.72 21.31
N PHE A 65 13.51 -22.92 20.01
CA PHE A 65 13.61 -24.20 19.30
C PHE A 65 14.46 -24.03 18.05
N GLY A 66 15.68 -24.48 18.08
CA GLY A 66 16.65 -24.42 16.97
C GLY A 66 18.06 -24.10 17.46
N SER A 67 19.05 -24.46 16.66
CA SER A 67 20.45 -24.11 16.96
C SER A 67 20.61 -22.59 16.95
N PHE A 68 21.23 -22.03 18.00
CA PHE A 68 21.45 -20.60 18.22
C PHE A 68 20.18 -19.73 18.25
N SER A 69 19.01 -20.33 18.50
CA SER A 69 17.79 -19.54 18.73
C SER A 69 17.87 -18.78 20.04
N LEU A 70 17.61 -17.44 20.04
CA LEU A 70 17.73 -16.55 21.20
C LEU A 70 19.10 -16.62 21.92
N ASP A 71 20.16 -16.91 21.21
CA ASP A 71 21.48 -17.22 21.81
C ASP A 71 22.04 -16.06 22.62
N ALA A 72 21.98 -14.82 22.13
CA ALA A 72 22.50 -13.63 22.81
C ALA A 72 21.56 -13.06 23.90
N ASN A 73 20.39 -13.63 24.14
CA ASN A 73 19.43 -13.09 25.11
C ASN A 73 19.99 -13.16 26.52
N THR A 74 19.95 -12.04 27.23
CA THR A 74 20.41 -12.00 28.63
C THR A 74 19.26 -11.84 29.62
N THR A 75 18.42 -10.82 29.44
CA THR A 75 17.35 -10.45 30.37
C THR A 75 15.98 -10.32 29.72
N GLY A 76 15.88 -10.34 28.40
CA GLY A 76 14.62 -10.28 27.66
C GLY A 76 13.69 -11.45 28.01
N GLY A 77 12.42 -11.19 28.25
CA GLY A 77 11.42 -12.20 28.62
C GLY A 77 10.28 -12.33 27.61
N SER A 78 9.53 -13.43 27.71
CA SER A 78 8.35 -13.69 26.89
C SER A 78 8.61 -13.68 25.36
N ASN A 79 9.77 -14.13 24.94
CA ASN A 79 10.10 -14.29 23.52
C ASN A 79 9.86 -15.72 23.04
N THR A 80 9.41 -15.87 21.81
CA THR A 80 9.30 -17.16 21.11
C THR A 80 10.20 -17.14 19.89
N ALA A 81 11.16 -18.05 19.81
CA ALA A 81 12.07 -18.21 18.67
C ALA A 81 12.07 -19.65 18.17
N VAL A 82 11.68 -19.88 16.94
CA VAL A 82 11.63 -21.21 16.32
C VAL A 82 12.36 -21.18 14.99
N GLY A 83 13.52 -21.80 14.92
CA GLY A 83 14.36 -21.87 13.72
C GLY A 83 15.85 -21.64 14.04
N HIS A 84 16.71 -22.04 13.11
CA HIS A 84 18.13 -21.74 13.18
C HIS A 84 18.36 -20.23 13.13
N ASN A 85 19.12 -19.67 14.08
CA ASN A 85 19.37 -18.24 14.23
C ASN A 85 18.11 -17.36 14.39
N ALA A 86 16.96 -17.92 14.76
CA ALA A 86 15.82 -17.09 15.05
C ALA A 86 16.08 -16.23 16.30
N LEU A 87 15.94 -14.91 16.18
CA LEU A 87 16.12 -13.93 17.25
C LEU A 87 17.52 -13.99 17.93
N THR A 88 18.54 -14.43 17.19
CA THR A 88 19.90 -14.65 17.73
C THR A 88 20.48 -13.40 18.39
N GLY A 89 20.34 -12.21 17.79
CA GLY A 89 20.90 -10.95 18.29
C GLY A 89 20.16 -10.32 19.47
N ASN A 90 19.03 -10.88 19.90
CA ASN A 90 18.21 -10.30 20.97
C ASN A 90 18.99 -10.29 22.29
N THR A 91 19.12 -9.14 22.91
CA THR A 91 19.83 -9.03 24.20
C THR A 91 18.87 -8.82 25.39
N THR A 92 18.03 -7.81 25.30
CA THR A 92 17.17 -7.38 26.43
C THR A 92 15.70 -7.21 26.01
N ALA A 93 15.40 -7.34 24.73
CA ALA A 93 14.04 -7.12 24.23
C ALA A 93 13.08 -8.25 24.64
N SER A 94 11.81 -7.90 24.81
CA SER A 94 10.75 -8.79 25.27
C SER A 94 9.56 -8.82 24.32
N ASN A 95 8.73 -9.85 24.46
CA ASN A 95 7.46 -10.00 23.76
C ASN A 95 7.60 -10.13 22.23
N ASN A 96 8.69 -10.71 21.74
CA ASN A 96 8.90 -10.94 20.31
C ASN A 96 8.55 -12.38 19.92
N VAL A 97 8.01 -12.57 18.71
CA VAL A 97 7.76 -13.88 18.10
C VAL A 97 8.55 -13.97 16.80
N ALA A 98 9.49 -14.90 16.71
CA ALA A 98 10.29 -15.16 15.53
C ALA A 98 10.19 -16.65 15.13
N VAL A 99 9.61 -16.93 13.97
CA VAL A 99 9.43 -18.29 13.44
C VAL A 99 9.99 -18.38 12.02
N GLY A 100 11.08 -19.06 11.86
CA GLY A 100 11.79 -19.24 10.59
C GLY A 100 13.30 -19.10 10.76
N LYS A 101 14.05 -19.66 9.80
CA LYS A 101 15.51 -19.48 9.78
C LYS A 101 15.83 -17.98 9.63
N GLY A 102 16.66 -17.43 10.53
CA GLY A 102 17.08 -16.03 10.51
C GLY A 102 15.95 -15.01 10.71
N ALA A 103 14.78 -15.43 11.20
CA ALA A 103 13.71 -14.48 11.53
C ALA A 103 14.19 -13.58 12.68
N MET A 104 14.12 -12.25 12.51
CA MET A 104 14.60 -11.23 13.46
C MET A 104 16.05 -11.44 13.93
N GLU A 105 16.93 -11.89 13.04
CA GLU A 105 18.29 -12.28 13.42
C GLU A 105 19.06 -11.20 14.15
N LEU A 106 18.98 -9.93 13.71
CA LEU A 106 19.75 -8.81 14.25
C LEU A 106 19.00 -7.96 15.31
N ASN A 107 17.81 -8.38 15.73
CA ASN A 107 17.06 -7.61 16.73
C ASN A 107 17.86 -7.53 18.05
N THR A 108 18.05 -6.33 18.58
CA THR A 108 18.77 -6.13 19.85
C THR A 108 17.83 -5.72 20.99
N THR A 109 17.09 -4.62 20.81
CA THR A 109 16.21 -4.03 21.82
C THR A 109 14.79 -3.77 21.35
N GLY A 110 14.47 -4.09 20.08
CA GLY A 110 13.10 -3.95 19.54
C GLY A 110 12.12 -4.93 20.18
N THR A 111 10.99 -4.42 20.67
CA THR A 111 9.98 -5.18 21.42
C THR A 111 8.67 -5.34 20.63
N GLU A 112 7.89 -6.34 21.01
CA GLU A 112 6.52 -6.54 20.51
C GLU A 112 6.45 -6.69 18.99
N ASN A 113 7.45 -7.37 18.41
CA ASN A 113 7.51 -7.67 16.99
C ASN A 113 7.09 -9.13 16.72
N VAL A 114 6.45 -9.35 15.57
CA VAL A 114 6.11 -10.67 15.06
C VAL A 114 6.80 -10.88 13.71
N ALA A 115 7.64 -11.89 13.59
CA ALA A 115 8.30 -12.28 12.35
C ALA A 115 8.07 -13.77 12.06
N VAL A 116 7.40 -14.08 10.96
CA VAL A 116 7.13 -15.47 10.55
C VAL A 116 7.52 -15.66 9.09
N GLY A 117 8.58 -16.39 8.87
CA GLY A 117 9.17 -16.67 7.54
C GLY A 117 10.68 -16.58 7.56
N MET A 118 11.32 -17.19 6.56
CA MET A 118 12.78 -17.11 6.41
C MET A 118 13.21 -15.66 6.19
N ASN A 119 14.17 -15.17 7.01
CA ASN A 119 14.70 -13.82 6.98
C ASN A 119 13.62 -12.72 7.03
N SER A 120 12.50 -12.99 7.71
CA SER A 120 11.52 -11.95 7.99
C SER A 120 12.04 -11.03 9.09
N LEU A 121 11.95 -9.70 8.89
CA LEU A 121 12.39 -8.67 9.84
C LEU A 121 13.84 -8.87 10.33
N ASP A 122 14.72 -9.48 9.51
CA ASP A 122 16.04 -9.94 9.96
C ASP A 122 17.02 -8.81 10.29
N ALA A 123 16.95 -7.66 9.63
CA ALA A 123 17.81 -6.50 9.91
C ALA A 123 17.31 -5.60 11.05
N ASN A 124 16.16 -5.87 11.66
CA ASN A 124 15.62 -5.02 12.71
C ASN A 124 16.58 -4.96 13.91
N THR A 125 16.86 -3.77 14.40
CA THR A 125 17.69 -3.58 15.60
C THR A 125 16.88 -3.06 16.79
N THR A 126 16.13 -1.99 16.60
CA THR A 126 15.42 -1.27 17.66
C THR A 126 13.95 -0.98 17.35
N GLY A 127 13.46 -1.30 16.14
CA GLY A 127 12.06 -1.08 15.75
C GLY A 127 11.09 -1.94 16.56
N ASN A 128 9.94 -1.37 16.91
CA ASN A 128 8.92 -1.98 17.75
C ASN A 128 7.59 -2.13 17.01
N TYR A 129 6.73 -3.04 17.48
CA TYR A 129 5.36 -3.19 16.99
C TYR A 129 5.27 -3.50 15.49
N ASN A 130 6.25 -4.21 14.94
CA ASN A 130 6.24 -4.62 13.53
C ASN A 130 5.66 -6.03 13.40
N THR A 131 4.85 -6.26 12.36
CA THR A 131 4.36 -7.57 11.96
C THR A 131 4.90 -7.90 10.57
N ALA A 132 5.73 -8.93 10.45
CA ALA A 132 6.34 -9.40 9.22
C ALA A 132 6.02 -10.89 9.00
N ILE A 133 5.16 -11.21 8.05
CA ILE A 133 4.75 -12.58 7.75
C ILE A 133 5.01 -12.88 6.27
N GLY A 134 5.96 -13.73 6.00
CA GLY A 134 6.41 -14.13 4.65
C GLY A 134 7.93 -14.13 4.53
N THR A 135 8.45 -14.85 3.56
CA THR A 135 9.88 -14.84 3.26
C THR A 135 10.34 -13.43 2.92
N THR A 136 11.38 -12.94 3.58
CA THR A 136 11.95 -11.59 3.44
C THR A 136 10.97 -10.43 3.62
N ALA A 137 9.82 -10.66 4.26
CA ALA A 137 8.92 -9.56 4.62
C ALA A 137 9.63 -8.62 5.59
N LEU A 138 9.64 -7.31 5.30
CA LEU A 138 10.25 -6.24 6.10
C LEU A 138 11.75 -6.49 6.43
N SER A 139 12.46 -7.20 5.54
CA SER A 139 13.82 -7.67 5.81
C SER A 139 14.82 -6.53 6.05
N ALA A 140 14.77 -5.43 5.30
CA ALA A 140 15.70 -4.32 5.47
C ALA A 140 15.37 -3.35 6.62
N ASN A 141 14.28 -3.58 7.38
CA ASN A 141 13.88 -2.68 8.46
C ASN A 141 14.92 -2.63 9.56
N THR A 142 15.39 -1.45 9.92
CA THR A 142 16.40 -1.31 11.00
C THR A 142 15.80 -0.74 12.29
N THR A 143 15.14 0.40 12.20
CA THR A 143 14.67 1.15 13.37
C THR A 143 13.19 1.55 13.31
N ALA A 144 12.54 1.33 12.16
CA ALA A 144 11.16 1.75 11.98
C ALA A 144 10.17 0.88 12.78
N SER A 145 9.08 1.49 13.19
CA SER A 145 8.05 0.88 14.03
C SER A 145 6.66 0.93 13.38
N ASN A 146 5.76 0.11 13.89
CA ASN A 146 4.34 0.09 13.51
C ASN A 146 4.09 -0.31 12.05
N ASN A 147 4.95 -1.11 11.44
CA ASN A 147 4.75 -1.61 10.09
C ASN A 147 4.07 -2.99 10.09
N THR A 148 3.15 -3.21 9.16
CA THR A 148 2.56 -4.53 8.89
C THR A 148 2.92 -4.97 7.47
N ALA A 149 3.65 -6.07 7.36
CA ALA A 149 4.07 -6.67 6.09
C ALA A 149 3.63 -8.14 6.03
N VAL A 150 2.70 -8.47 5.16
CA VAL A 150 2.18 -9.83 4.98
C VAL A 150 2.30 -10.24 3.51
N GLY A 151 3.20 -11.15 3.21
CA GLY A 151 3.50 -11.64 1.87
C GLY A 151 4.99 -11.70 1.60
N THR A 152 5.41 -12.52 0.64
CA THR A 152 6.82 -12.59 0.22
C THR A 152 7.29 -11.22 -0.26
N SER A 153 8.40 -10.75 0.28
CA SER A 153 9.02 -9.45 -0.04
C SER A 153 8.11 -8.21 0.17
N ALA A 154 7.05 -8.32 0.98
CA ALA A 154 6.28 -7.14 1.38
C ALA A 154 7.16 -6.19 2.20
N LEU A 155 7.20 -4.89 1.85
CA LEU A 155 8.08 -3.87 2.47
C LEU A 155 9.57 -4.27 2.51
N LEU A 156 10.05 -5.00 1.52
CA LEU A 156 11.41 -5.58 1.51
C LEU A 156 12.50 -4.54 1.79
N ALA A 157 12.48 -3.41 1.09
CA ALA A 157 13.52 -2.37 1.15
C ALA A 157 13.31 -1.33 2.24
N ASN A 158 12.26 -1.45 3.06
CA ASN A 158 11.95 -0.45 4.08
C ASN A 158 13.04 -0.38 5.15
N THR A 159 13.62 0.78 5.37
CA THR A 159 14.66 0.98 6.40
C THR A 159 14.14 1.75 7.60
N THR A 160 13.56 2.93 7.38
CA THR A 160 13.12 3.86 8.43
C THR A 160 11.67 4.34 8.27
N GLY A 161 10.97 3.94 7.21
CA GLY A 161 9.55 4.27 7.02
C GLY A 161 8.66 3.58 8.05
N ALA A 162 7.82 4.32 8.74
CA ALA A 162 6.96 3.83 9.82
C ALA A 162 5.47 3.84 9.45
N SER A 163 4.68 3.06 10.16
CA SER A 163 3.22 3.03 10.03
C SER A 163 2.73 2.70 8.61
N ASN A 164 3.42 1.79 7.93
CA ASN A 164 3.00 1.29 6.62
C ASN A 164 2.28 -0.05 6.76
N VAL A 165 1.31 -0.29 5.88
CA VAL A 165 0.61 -1.57 5.75
C VAL A 165 0.84 -2.12 4.34
N ALA A 166 1.47 -3.28 4.23
CA ALA A 166 1.71 -3.99 2.98
C ALA A 166 1.17 -5.42 3.07
N VAL A 167 0.17 -5.74 2.28
CA VAL A 167 -0.43 -7.08 2.23
C VAL A 167 -0.46 -7.58 0.78
N GLY A 168 0.37 -8.55 0.47
CA GLY A 168 0.54 -9.15 -0.85
C GLY A 168 2.00 -9.29 -1.23
N THR A 169 2.29 -10.18 -2.17
CA THR A 169 3.64 -10.36 -2.70
C THR A 169 4.16 -9.05 -3.31
N ALA A 170 5.35 -8.60 -2.89
CA ALA A 170 5.98 -7.37 -3.35
C ALA A 170 5.09 -6.11 -3.21
N ALA A 171 4.18 -6.08 -2.23
CA ALA A 171 3.48 -4.84 -1.87
C ALA A 171 4.46 -3.88 -1.18
N LEU A 172 4.55 -2.62 -1.65
CA LEU A 172 5.48 -1.61 -1.13
C LEU A 172 6.95 -2.09 -1.05
N ASP A 173 7.37 -2.99 -1.94
CA ASP A 173 8.69 -3.64 -1.84
C ASP A 173 9.87 -2.68 -2.01
N ALA A 174 9.73 -1.60 -2.77
CA ALA A 174 10.75 -0.58 -2.94
C ALA A 174 10.69 0.56 -1.90
N ASN A 175 9.73 0.54 -0.97
CA ASN A 175 9.61 1.60 0.04
C ASN A 175 10.86 1.66 0.91
N THR A 176 11.50 2.82 1.03
CA THR A 176 12.72 2.98 1.84
C THR A 176 12.48 3.76 3.12
N THR A 177 11.98 4.97 3.00
CA THR A 177 11.83 5.91 4.13
C THR A 177 10.42 6.48 4.26
N ALA A 178 9.54 6.17 3.31
CA ALA A 178 8.18 6.71 3.33
C ALA A 178 7.31 6.06 4.43
N SER A 179 6.42 6.85 4.99
CA SER A 179 5.53 6.47 6.08
C SER A 179 4.05 6.64 5.69
N TYR A 180 3.18 5.98 6.45
CA TYR A 180 1.72 6.11 6.32
C TYR A 180 1.15 5.66 4.99
N ASN A 181 1.78 4.66 4.34
CA ASN A 181 1.27 4.08 3.10
C ASN A 181 0.50 2.78 3.36
N VAL A 182 -0.54 2.54 2.56
CA VAL A 182 -1.30 1.30 2.56
C VAL A 182 -1.22 0.65 1.18
N GLY A 183 -0.56 -0.49 1.07
CA GLY A 183 -0.46 -1.30 -0.14
C GLY A 183 -1.12 -2.68 0.07
N VAL A 184 -2.27 -2.93 -0.53
CA VAL A 184 -3.00 -4.21 -0.42
C VAL A 184 -3.23 -4.81 -1.80
N GLY A 185 -2.56 -5.88 -2.11
CA GLY A 185 -2.55 -6.56 -3.40
C GLY A 185 -1.14 -6.84 -3.90
N ALA A 186 -0.96 -7.82 -4.77
CA ALA A 186 0.34 -8.10 -5.34
C ALA A 186 0.88 -6.87 -6.10
N ALA A 187 2.09 -6.46 -5.78
CA ALA A 187 2.80 -5.30 -6.31
C ALA A 187 2.04 -3.95 -6.19
N ALA A 188 1.09 -3.84 -5.25
CA ALA A 188 0.47 -2.56 -4.92
C ALA A 188 1.52 -1.58 -4.38
N LEU A 189 1.62 -0.37 -4.99
CA LEU A 189 2.64 0.64 -4.68
C LEU A 189 4.08 0.10 -4.70
N GLY A 190 4.35 -0.92 -5.53
CA GLY A 190 5.60 -1.68 -5.51
C GLY A 190 6.86 -0.84 -5.75
N SER A 191 6.79 0.23 -6.54
CA SER A 191 7.94 1.11 -6.80
C SER A 191 7.99 2.34 -5.88
N ASN A 192 7.07 2.49 -4.92
CA ASN A 192 7.08 3.65 -4.03
C ASN A 192 8.36 3.68 -3.20
N THR A 193 9.08 4.79 -3.23
CA THR A 193 10.34 4.96 -2.47
C THR A 193 10.19 5.90 -1.29
N THR A 194 9.73 7.13 -1.56
CA THR A 194 9.64 8.22 -0.58
C THR A 194 8.27 8.91 -0.52
N GLY A 195 7.30 8.50 -1.38
CA GLY A 195 5.94 9.04 -1.36
C GLY A 195 5.18 8.62 -0.10
N GLN A 196 4.57 9.57 0.61
CA GLN A 196 3.84 9.33 1.85
C GLN A 196 2.32 9.44 1.65
N TYR A 197 1.56 8.87 2.58
CA TYR A 197 0.09 8.96 2.62
C TYR A 197 -0.60 8.42 1.37
N ASN A 198 0.00 7.42 0.70
CA ASN A 198 -0.60 6.77 -0.45
C ASN A 198 -1.39 5.51 -0.04
N THR A 199 -2.53 5.31 -0.67
CA THR A 199 -3.33 4.08 -0.54
C THR A 199 -3.41 3.38 -1.88
N GLY A 200 -2.86 2.18 -1.99
CA GLY A 200 -2.96 1.31 -3.16
C GLY A 200 -3.69 0.01 -2.80
N VAL A 201 -4.88 -0.21 -3.34
CA VAL A 201 -5.65 -1.44 -3.09
C VAL A 201 -6.04 -2.09 -4.41
N GLY A 202 -5.46 -3.23 -4.71
CA GLY A 202 -5.67 -4.01 -5.92
C GLY A 202 -4.36 -4.49 -6.55
N TYR A 203 -4.43 -5.47 -7.43
CA TYR A 203 -3.29 -5.94 -8.20
C TYR A 203 -2.69 -4.79 -9.03
N ASN A 204 -1.39 -4.50 -8.87
CA ASN A 204 -0.67 -3.42 -9.52
C ASN A 204 -1.27 -2.00 -9.32
N ALA A 205 -2.05 -1.77 -8.28
CA ALA A 205 -2.53 -0.41 -7.97
C ALA A 205 -1.34 0.50 -7.63
N GLY A 206 -1.15 1.60 -8.38
CA GLY A 206 -0.01 2.50 -8.24
C GLY A 206 1.35 1.83 -8.45
N ARG A 207 1.45 0.79 -9.30
CA ARG A 207 2.62 -0.10 -9.43
C ARG A 207 3.95 0.62 -9.66
N VAL A 208 3.97 1.67 -10.50
CA VAL A 208 5.18 2.41 -10.88
C VAL A 208 5.34 3.71 -10.07
N HIS A 209 4.46 3.93 -9.09
CA HIS A 209 4.48 5.12 -8.25
C HIS A 209 5.79 5.22 -7.46
N THR A 210 6.45 6.40 -7.44
CA THR A 210 7.78 6.55 -6.81
C THR A 210 7.81 7.54 -5.65
N THR A 211 7.47 8.80 -5.88
CA THR A 211 7.66 9.89 -4.91
C THR A 211 6.42 10.74 -4.68
N GLY A 212 5.36 10.58 -5.48
CA GLY A 212 4.11 11.31 -5.27
C GLY A 212 3.49 11.01 -3.90
N ALA A 213 2.68 11.90 -3.37
CA ALA A 213 2.06 11.75 -2.07
C ALA A 213 0.54 11.96 -2.13
N GLU A 214 -0.15 11.47 -1.11
CA GLU A 214 -1.57 11.72 -0.90
C GLU A 214 -2.46 11.20 -2.05
N ASN A 215 -2.14 10.02 -2.59
CA ASN A 215 -2.92 9.39 -3.64
C ASN A 215 -3.75 8.21 -3.12
N ALA A 216 -4.94 8.02 -3.70
CA ALA A 216 -5.77 6.83 -3.55
C ALA A 216 -5.89 6.09 -4.89
N PHE A 217 -5.27 4.92 -5.01
CA PHE A 217 -5.33 4.01 -6.16
C PHE A 217 -6.11 2.74 -5.76
N ILE A 218 -7.38 2.65 -6.11
CA ILE A 218 -8.23 1.54 -5.68
C ILE A 218 -8.84 0.82 -6.89
N GLY A 219 -8.41 -0.39 -7.14
CA GLY A 219 -8.76 -1.23 -8.28
C GLY A 219 -7.54 -1.81 -8.97
N ALA A 220 -7.71 -2.89 -9.71
CA ALA A 220 -6.61 -3.47 -10.48
C ALA A 220 -6.08 -2.45 -11.50
N SER A 221 -4.78 -2.21 -11.47
CA SER A 221 -4.06 -1.24 -12.31
C SER A 221 -4.56 0.21 -12.23
N ALA A 222 -5.27 0.59 -11.16
CA ALA A 222 -5.60 2.00 -10.91
C ALA A 222 -4.30 2.79 -10.72
N GLY A 223 -4.11 3.88 -11.47
CA GLY A 223 -2.89 4.69 -11.41
C GLY A 223 -1.60 3.95 -11.76
N TYR A 224 -1.65 2.89 -12.59
CA TYR A 224 -0.52 2.00 -12.86
C TYR A 224 0.77 2.73 -13.21
N SER A 225 0.72 3.69 -14.14
CA SER A 225 1.89 4.45 -14.62
C SER A 225 2.17 5.73 -13.83
N SER A 226 1.43 6.01 -12.76
CA SER A 226 1.70 7.18 -11.92
C SER A 226 3.11 7.09 -11.35
N THR A 227 3.87 8.17 -11.45
CA THR A 227 5.25 8.23 -10.92
C THR A 227 5.39 9.23 -9.80
N THR A 228 5.22 10.51 -10.09
CA THR A 228 5.43 11.61 -9.15
C THR A 228 4.16 12.44 -8.88
N GLY A 229 3.05 12.15 -9.58
CA GLY A 229 1.78 12.84 -9.37
C GLY A 229 1.25 12.66 -7.94
N GLY A 230 0.67 13.72 -7.36
CA GLY A 230 0.09 13.71 -6.01
C GLY A 230 -1.36 14.14 -5.99
N TYR A 231 -2.03 13.91 -4.84
CA TYR A 231 -3.42 14.35 -4.60
C TYR A 231 -4.45 13.77 -5.58
N ASN A 232 -4.22 12.55 -6.07
CA ASN A 232 -5.14 11.90 -7.00
C ASN A 232 -6.03 10.87 -6.31
N THR A 233 -7.30 10.83 -6.70
CA THR A 233 -8.25 9.78 -6.30
C THR A 233 -8.65 8.98 -7.53
N LEU A 234 -8.10 7.78 -7.70
CA LEU A 234 -8.30 6.91 -8.86
C LEU A 234 -8.93 5.59 -8.40
N ILE A 235 -10.23 5.46 -8.59
CA ILE A 235 -11.03 4.31 -8.09
C ILE A 235 -11.70 3.60 -9.26
N GLY A 236 -11.37 2.35 -9.46
CA GLY A 236 -11.88 1.48 -10.52
C GLY A 236 -10.77 0.78 -11.29
N VAL A 237 -11.11 -0.34 -11.92
CA VAL A 237 -10.15 -1.05 -12.76
C VAL A 237 -9.70 -0.14 -13.90
N ASN A 238 -8.40 0.00 -14.09
CA ASN A 238 -7.78 0.85 -15.11
C ASN A 238 -8.15 2.35 -15.03
N SER A 239 -8.52 2.87 -13.88
CA SER A 239 -8.69 4.32 -13.71
C SER A 239 -7.33 5.02 -13.70
N GLY A 240 -7.17 6.08 -14.51
CA GLY A 240 -5.94 6.86 -14.61
C GLY A 240 -4.68 6.05 -14.97
N VAL A 241 -4.80 4.99 -15.78
CA VAL A 241 -3.69 4.04 -16.04
C VAL A 241 -2.44 4.70 -16.58
N LEU A 242 -2.57 5.61 -17.55
CA LEU A 242 -1.44 6.25 -18.21
C LEU A 242 -1.05 7.60 -17.59
N GLN A 243 -1.69 7.97 -16.47
CA GLN A 243 -1.33 9.16 -15.72
C GLN A 243 0.07 9.01 -15.12
N THR A 244 0.99 9.91 -15.45
CA THR A 244 2.39 9.84 -14.98
C THR A 244 2.69 10.83 -13.86
N THR A 245 2.59 12.12 -14.14
CA THR A 245 2.98 13.20 -13.23
C THR A 245 1.81 14.11 -12.83
N ALA A 246 0.62 13.84 -13.34
CA ALA A 246 -0.56 14.68 -13.14
C ALA A 246 -1.07 14.67 -11.69
N ASN A 247 -1.64 15.81 -11.26
CA ASN A 247 -2.07 16.05 -9.90
C ASN A 247 -3.55 16.45 -9.83
N TYR A 248 -4.14 16.32 -8.65
CA TYR A 248 -5.49 16.80 -8.34
C TYR A 248 -6.59 16.21 -9.22
N ASN A 249 -6.42 14.97 -9.70
CA ASN A 249 -7.43 14.30 -10.50
C ASN A 249 -8.32 13.40 -9.65
N THR A 250 -9.61 13.39 -9.97
CA THR A 250 -10.58 12.44 -9.43
C THR A 250 -11.11 11.57 -10.56
N ALA A 251 -10.85 10.28 -10.53
CA ALA A 251 -11.36 9.29 -11.46
C ALA A 251 -12.08 8.17 -10.71
N VAL A 252 -13.38 8.02 -10.93
CA VAL A 252 -14.18 6.97 -10.31
C VAL A 252 -14.95 6.21 -11.38
N GLY A 253 -14.54 4.97 -11.66
CA GLY A 253 -15.14 4.11 -12.66
C GLY A 253 -14.11 3.37 -13.50
N HIS A 254 -14.55 2.28 -14.17
CA HIS A 254 -13.69 1.53 -15.08
C HIS A 254 -13.20 2.42 -16.23
N GLY A 255 -11.89 2.55 -16.40
CA GLY A 255 -11.28 3.34 -17.46
C GLY A 255 -11.52 4.86 -17.39
N ALA A 256 -12.01 5.41 -16.27
CA ALA A 256 -12.11 6.87 -16.09
C ALA A 256 -10.70 7.49 -16.13
N LEU A 257 -10.52 8.58 -16.89
CA LEU A 257 -9.22 9.26 -17.10
C LEU A 257 -8.10 8.32 -17.57
N TYR A 258 -8.40 7.33 -18.42
CA TYR A 258 -7.45 6.27 -18.80
C TYR A 258 -6.12 6.81 -19.34
N THR A 259 -6.18 7.76 -20.32
CA THR A 259 -4.99 8.31 -21.00
C THR A 259 -4.50 9.64 -20.41
N ASN A 260 -5.10 10.11 -19.33
CA ASN A 260 -4.86 11.45 -18.80
C ASN A 260 -3.40 11.69 -18.39
N THR A 261 -2.84 12.80 -18.80
CA THR A 261 -1.54 13.32 -18.32
C THR A 261 -1.65 14.74 -17.73
N ALA A 262 -2.86 15.27 -17.63
CA ALA A 262 -3.16 16.65 -17.22
C ALA A 262 -3.77 16.73 -15.83
N ASP A 263 -3.67 17.89 -15.21
CA ASP A 263 -4.10 18.17 -13.85
C ASP A 263 -5.59 18.56 -13.74
N ALA A 264 -6.12 18.43 -12.53
CA ALA A 264 -7.38 19.02 -12.09
C ALA A 264 -8.62 18.60 -12.89
N ASN A 265 -8.69 17.33 -13.30
CA ASN A 265 -9.87 16.78 -13.96
C ASN A 265 -10.71 15.93 -13.01
N THR A 266 -12.02 15.96 -13.16
CA THR A 266 -12.97 15.10 -12.43
C THR A 266 -13.72 14.23 -13.42
N ALA A 267 -13.61 12.91 -13.30
CA ALA A 267 -14.27 11.91 -14.13
C ALA A 267 -14.96 10.85 -13.27
N VAL A 268 -16.28 10.82 -13.30
CA VAL A 268 -17.08 9.84 -12.55
C VAL A 268 -17.99 9.08 -13.51
N GLY A 269 -17.73 7.82 -13.74
CA GLY A 269 -18.46 6.96 -14.66
C GLY A 269 -17.53 6.10 -15.51
N ARG A 270 -18.06 5.02 -16.09
CA ARG A 270 -17.30 4.17 -17.02
C ARG A 270 -16.83 5.00 -18.21
N SER A 271 -15.54 4.98 -18.49
CA SER A 271 -14.91 5.72 -19.59
C SER A 271 -15.19 7.24 -19.62
N ALA A 272 -15.48 7.86 -18.48
CA ALA A 272 -15.57 9.31 -18.41
C ALA A 272 -14.18 9.92 -18.64
N LEU A 273 -14.05 10.90 -19.55
CA LEU A 273 -12.77 11.52 -19.96
C LEU A 273 -11.70 10.48 -20.38
N TYR A 274 -12.11 9.40 -21.03
CA TYR A 274 -11.23 8.28 -21.35
C TYR A 274 -10.01 8.68 -22.19
N ALA A 275 -10.22 9.45 -23.27
CA ALA A 275 -9.19 9.83 -24.24
C ALA A 275 -8.44 11.12 -23.84
N ASN A 276 -8.74 11.74 -22.70
CA ASN A 276 -8.09 12.99 -22.31
C ASN A 276 -6.58 12.85 -22.18
N THR A 277 -5.85 13.71 -22.84
CA THR A 277 -4.38 13.76 -22.75
C THR A 277 -3.91 14.99 -21.98
N THR A 278 -4.11 16.18 -22.53
CA THR A 278 -3.60 17.44 -21.99
C THR A 278 -4.68 18.44 -21.55
N GLY A 279 -5.97 18.07 -21.71
CA GLY A 279 -7.07 18.92 -21.26
C GLY A 279 -7.14 19.00 -19.74
N THR A 280 -7.28 20.21 -19.19
CA THR A 280 -7.34 20.47 -17.75
C THR A 280 -8.69 20.99 -17.31
N GLN A 281 -9.01 20.86 -16.02
CA GLN A 281 -10.19 21.47 -15.41
C GLN A 281 -11.52 21.07 -16.06
N ASN A 282 -11.60 19.82 -16.52
CA ASN A 282 -12.83 19.25 -17.03
C ASN A 282 -13.58 18.49 -15.91
N THR A 283 -14.89 18.55 -15.93
CA THR A 283 -15.78 17.77 -15.08
C THR A 283 -16.69 16.89 -15.94
N ALA A 284 -16.52 15.58 -15.85
CA ALA A 284 -17.32 14.58 -16.54
C ALA A 284 -17.99 13.63 -15.53
N VAL A 285 -19.31 13.66 -15.46
CA VAL A 285 -20.08 12.78 -14.57
C VAL A 285 -21.13 12.02 -15.39
N GLY A 286 -20.92 10.76 -15.59
CA GLY A 286 -21.75 9.88 -16.41
C GLY A 286 -20.91 8.91 -17.24
N SER A 287 -21.48 7.75 -17.58
CA SER A 287 -20.79 6.83 -18.48
C SER A 287 -20.63 7.48 -19.87
N LEU A 288 -19.40 7.43 -20.42
CA LEU A 288 -19.01 8.03 -21.69
C LEU A 288 -19.15 9.58 -21.75
N ALA A 289 -19.22 10.27 -20.63
CA ALA A 289 -19.18 11.73 -20.60
C ALA A 289 -17.77 12.22 -21.01
N LEU A 290 -17.68 13.12 -22.02
CA LEU A 290 -16.39 13.62 -22.56
C LEU A 290 -15.41 12.51 -23.00
N ASP A 291 -15.91 11.35 -23.43
CA ASP A 291 -15.11 10.16 -23.73
C ASP A 291 -13.99 10.43 -24.75
N SER A 292 -14.31 11.18 -25.82
CA SER A 292 -13.38 11.48 -26.92
C SER A 292 -12.52 12.74 -26.72
N THR A 293 -12.67 13.44 -25.60
CA THR A 293 -11.90 14.66 -25.32
C THR A 293 -10.41 14.37 -25.26
N THR A 294 -9.60 15.14 -25.98
CA THR A 294 -8.14 14.96 -26.01
C THR A 294 -7.40 16.12 -25.34
N THR A 295 -7.61 17.35 -25.81
CA THR A 295 -6.84 18.53 -25.37
C THR A 295 -7.74 19.66 -24.82
N ALA A 296 -9.06 19.51 -24.91
CA ALA A 296 -10.00 20.52 -24.48
C ALA A 296 -10.00 20.73 -22.96
N SER A 297 -10.19 21.96 -22.53
CA SER A 297 -10.22 22.34 -21.12
C SER A 297 -11.51 23.08 -20.76
N TYR A 298 -11.80 23.17 -19.45
CA TYR A 298 -12.91 23.93 -18.90
C TYR A 298 -14.31 23.46 -19.32
N ASN A 299 -14.48 22.16 -19.61
CA ASN A 299 -15.77 21.61 -19.96
C ASN A 299 -16.45 20.98 -18.74
N THR A 300 -17.77 21.15 -18.65
CA THR A 300 -18.62 20.46 -17.67
C THR A 300 -19.64 19.60 -18.42
N ALA A 301 -19.56 18.28 -18.28
CA ALA A 301 -20.48 17.31 -18.87
C ALA A 301 -21.07 16.42 -17.81
N ILE A 302 -22.39 16.50 -17.61
CA ILE A 302 -23.10 15.69 -16.62
C ILE A 302 -24.26 14.94 -17.30
N GLY A 303 -24.16 13.64 -17.42
CA GLY A 303 -25.14 12.77 -18.06
C GLY A 303 -24.47 11.68 -18.91
N TYR A 304 -25.23 10.62 -19.19
CA TYR A 304 -24.80 9.57 -20.11
C TYR A 304 -24.52 10.15 -21.50
N GLN A 305 -23.33 9.92 -22.07
CA GLN A 305 -22.89 10.43 -23.38
C GLN A 305 -22.97 11.97 -23.54
N SER A 306 -22.96 12.72 -22.45
CA SER A 306 -22.88 14.18 -22.53
C SER A 306 -21.52 14.59 -23.09
N MET A 307 -21.51 15.35 -24.20
CA MET A 307 -20.33 15.76 -24.96
C MET A 307 -19.41 14.58 -25.37
N GLU A 308 -19.97 13.41 -25.70
CA GLU A 308 -19.21 12.20 -26.00
C GLU A 308 -18.17 12.42 -27.13
N ALA A 309 -18.56 13.08 -28.24
CA ALA A 309 -17.72 13.30 -29.41
C ALA A 309 -16.78 14.51 -29.30
N ASN A 310 -16.82 15.27 -28.20
CA ASN A 310 -15.99 16.48 -28.06
C ASN A 310 -14.50 16.12 -28.07
N THR A 311 -13.73 16.74 -28.94
CA THR A 311 -12.28 16.52 -29.04
C THR A 311 -11.47 17.71 -28.50
N THR A 312 -11.70 18.91 -29.06
CA THR A 312 -10.93 20.12 -28.76
C THR A 312 -11.81 21.32 -28.32
N GLY A 313 -13.13 21.18 -28.38
CA GLY A 313 -14.05 22.24 -27.96
C GLY A 313 -13.93 22.54 -26.46
N ALA A 314 -13.73 23.80 -26.08
CA ALA A 314 -13.47 24.22 -24.71
C ALA A 314 -14.60 25.08 -24.13
N SER A 315 -14.66 25.18 -22.83
CA SER A 315 -15.61 26.06 -22.10
C SER A 315 -17.07 25.75 -22.43
N ASN A 316 -17.43 24.49 -22.60
CA ASN A 316 -18.80 24.06 -22.81
C ASN A 316 -19.42 23.55 -21.51
N THR A 317 -20.69 23.77 -21.33
CA THR A 317 -21.51 23.22 -20.24
C THR A 317 -22.64 22.38 -20.82
N ALA A 318 -22.66 21.08 -20.51
CA ALA A 318 -23.70 20.16 -20.94
C ALA A 318 -24.23 19.37 -19.73
N LEU A 319 -25.52 19.53 -19.45
CA LEU A 319 -26.22 18.83 -18.38
C LEU A 319 -27.45 18.11 -18.94
N GLY A 320 -27.39 16.81 -19.00
CA GLY A 320 -28.45 15.95 -19.52
C GLY A 320 -27.88 14.81 -20.34
N ARG A 321 -28.63 13.71 -20.48
CA ARG A 321 -28.30 12.62 -21.38
C ARG A 321 -28.21 13.14 -22.83
N ASN A 322 -27.16 12.81 -23.55
CA ASN A 322 -26.88 13.20 -24.94
C ASN A 322 -26.82 14.73 -25.16
N SER A 323 -26.69 15.56 -24.14
CA SER A 323 -26.51 17.00 -24.32
C SER A 323 -25.16 17.26 -25.00
N LEU A 324 -25.13 18.05 -26.09
CA LEU A 324 -23.97 18.32 -26.92
C LEU A 324 -23.22 17.05 -27.39
N ALA A 325 -23.91 15.93 -27.59
CA ALA A 325 -23.28 14.63 -27.85
C ALA A 325 -22.38 14.62 -29.10
N SER A 326 -22.79 15.31 -30.16
CA SER A 326 -22.05 15.38 -31.43
C SER A 326 -21.02 16.53 -31.51
N ASN A 327 -20.88 17.33 -30.44
CA ASN A 327 -19.93 18.44 -30.43
C ASN A 327 -18.51 17.95 -30.63
N THR A 328 -17.78 18.50 -31.59
CA THR A 328 -16.40 18.10 -31.86
C THR A 328 -15.38 19.16 -31.45
N THR A 329 -15.51 20.34 -31.99
CA THR A 329 -14.53 21.43 -31.83
C THR A 329 -15.14 22.73 -31.32
N ALA A 330 -16.48 22.81 -31.23
CA ALA A 330 -17.16 24.02 -30.84
C ALA A 330 -16.96 24.36 -29.35
N SER A 331 -16.91 25.64 -29.05
CA SER A 331 -16.65 26.17 -27.71
C SER A 331 -17.76 27.14 -27.25
N ASN A 332 -17.79 27.37 -25.95
CA ASN A 332 -18.68 28.33 -25.30
C ASN A 332 -20.18 28.01 -25.46
N ASN A 333 -20.55 26.75 -25.58
CA ASN A 333 -21.96 26.34 -25.63
C ASN A 333 -22.49 25.95 -24.25
N VAL A 334 -23.78 26.26 -24.02
CA VAL A 334 -24.54 25.83 -22.84
C VAL A 334 -25.71 24.98 -23.31
N ALA A 335 -25.74 23.70 -22.89
CA ALA A 335 -26.81 22.75 -23.22
C ALA A 335 -27.37 22.14 -21.94
N LEU A 336 -28.58 22.48 -21.57
CA LEU A 336 -29.26 22.06 -20.35
C LEU A 336 -30.56 21.32 -20.68
N GLY A 337 -30.56 20.02 -20.59
CA GLY A 337 -31.71 19.18 -20.89
C GLY A 337 -31.33 17.91 -21.68
N TYR A 338 -32.24 16.93 -21.74
CA TYR A 338 -32.10 15.76 -22.60
C TYR A 338 -31.93 16.19 -24.05
N ALA A 339 -30.87 15.72 -24.74
CA ALA A 339 -30.58 15.98 -26.14
C ALA A 339 -30.52 17.48 -26.53
N ALA A 340 -30.33 18.39 -25.59
CA ALA A 340 -30.11 19.81 -25.91
C ALA A 340 -28.81 19.96 -26.74
N LEU A 341 -28.88 20.66 -27.90
CA LEU A 341 -27.77 20.80 -28.87
C LEU A 341 -27.15 19.47 -29.31
N GLU A 342 -27.91 18.37 -29.37
CA GLU A 342 -27.39 17.04 -29.65
C GLU A 342 -26.59 16.96 -30.95
N ALA A 343 -27.11 17.55 -32.07
CA ALA A 343 -26.47 17.49 -33.38
C ALA A 343 -25.39 18.57 -33.59
N ASN A 344 -25.13 19.46 -32.65
CA ASN A 344 -24.16 20.54 -32.82
C ASN A 344 -22.74 19.96 -32.98
N THR A 345 -22.06 20.35 -34.03
CA THR A 345 -20.68 19.92 -34.32
C THR A 345 -19.65 21.05 -34.13
N THR A 346 -19.87 22.18 -34.81
CA THR A 346 -18.94 23.32 -34.84
C THR A 346 -19.58 24.66 -34.48
N GLY A 347 -20.90 24.73 -34.24
CA GLY A 347 -21.58 25.95 -33.80
C GLY A 347 -21.16 26.40 -32.40
N THR A 348 -20.72 27.65 -32.25
CA THR A 348 -20.20 28.19 -30.99
C THR A 348 -21.17 29.19 -30.33
N ALA A 349 -20.98 29.41 -29.03
CA ALA A 349 -21.71 30.41 -28.27
C ALA A 349 -23.24 30.25 -28.37
N ASN A 350 -23.76 29.02 -28.34
CA ASN A 350 -25.18 28.71 -28.31
C ASN A 350 -25.64 28.42 -26.87
N THR A 351 -26.86 28.86 -26.53
CA THR A 351 -27.50 28.52 -25.27
C THR A 351 -28.82 27.78 -25.57
N ALA A 352 -28.90 26.52 -25.11
CA ALA A 352 -30.09 25.69 -25.26
C ALA A 352 -30.52 25.12 -23.90
N VAL A 353 -31.73 25.50 -23.45
CA VAL A 353 -32.30 25.05 -22.19
C VAL A 353 -33.68 24.44 -22.40
N GLY A 354 -33.78 23.14 -22.19
CA GLY A 354 -35.03 22.39 -22.35
C GLY A 354 -34.80 21.04 -23.07
N PHE A 355 -35.81 20.19 -23.06
CA PHE A 355 -35.81 18.91 -23.77
C PHE A 355 -35.65 19.14 -25.28
N SER A 356 -34.62 18.58 -25.91
CA SER A 356 -34.30 18.72 -27.34
C SER A 356 -34.20 20.19 -27.83
N ALA A 357 -33.91 21.14 -26.97
CA ALA A 357 -33.74 22.54 -27.41
C ALA A 357 -32.54 22.65 -28.36
N LEU A 358 -32.72 23.23 -29.55
CA LEU A 358 -31.73 23.32 -30.62
C LEU A 358 -31.12 21.97 -31.04
N ASP A 359 -31.86 20.86 -30.94
CA ASP A 359 -31.35 19.51 -31.23
C ASP A 359 -30.88 19.33 -32.69
N ALA A 360 -31.44 20.07 -33.65
CA ALA A 360 -31.09 20.05 -35.06
C ALA A 360 -30.01 21.09 -35.47
N ASN A 361 -29.50 21.91 -34.55
CA ASN A 361 -28.43 22.85 -34.85
C ASN A 361 -27.12 22.08 -35.08
N THR A 362 -26.47 22.30 -36.20
CA THR A 362 -25.17 21.61 -36.52
C THR A 362 -23.99 22.57 -36.46
N THR A 363 -24.07 23.72 -37.10
CA THR A 363 -22.94 24.64 -37.31
C THR A 363 -23.27 26.11 -36.96
N ALA A 364 -24.52 26.45 -36.78
CA ALA A 364 -24.89 27.84 -36.49
C ALA A 364 -24.45 28.25 -35.07
N SER A 365 -24.07 29.53 -34.92
CA SER A 365 -23.53 30.10 -33.69
C SER A 365 -24.41 31.24 -33.17
N ASN A 366 -24.23 31.58 -31.87
CA ASN A 366 -24.90 32.69 -31.20
C ASN A 366 -26.43 32.54 -31.18
N ASN A 367 -26.95 31.34 -30.97
CA ASN A 367 -28.37 31.08 -30.85
C ASN A 367 -28.76 30.82 -29.39
N ASP A 368 -29.87 31.40 -28.97
CA ASP A 368 -30.47 31.16 -27.66
C ASP A 368 -31.87 30.53 -27.84
N ALA A 369 -32.11 29.40 -27.17
CA ALA A 369 -33.39 28.72 -27.16
C ALA A 369 -33.75 28.21 -25.76
N PHE A 370 -34.95 28.52 -25.35
CA PHE A 370 -35.51 28.09 -24.07
C PHE A 370 -36.86 27.41 -24.30
N GLY A 371 -37.04 26.19 -23.83
CA GLY A 371 -38.28 25.46 -23.93
C GLY A 371 -38.14 24.06 -24.54
N TYR A 372 -39.28 23.39 -24.72
CA TYR A 372 -39.38 22.09 -25.37
C TYR A 372 -39.32 22.24 -26.89
N ARG A 373 -38.33 21.70 -27.55
CA ARG A 373 -38.06 21.58 -28.99
C ARG A 373 -38.18 22.84 -29.80
#